data_63af4db63b38929ec93c9dddb533dc55
#
_entry.id   63af4db63b38929ec93c9dddb533dc55
#
_cell.length_a   1.000
_cell.length_b   1.000
_cell.length_c   1.000
_cell.angle_alpha   90.00
_cell.angle_beta   90.00
_cell.angle_gamma   90.00
#
_symmetry.space_group_name_H-M   'P 1'
#
loop_
_entity.id
_entity.type
_entity.pdbx_description
1 polymer ?
#
loop_
_entity_poly.entity_id
_entity_poly.type
_entity_poly.pdbx_seq_one_letter_code
_entity_poly.pdbx_strand_id
1 'polypeptide(L)'
;MLQIPGGLPKNPQADGLGYNPRCLRRDISLQAANATSDYEVVNLIKNNKDIATFQAVYQGEFAKGSMGVHTGGHYTMGGDAGSDFFNSPADPAFYPHHVSMNVSINFAHVLIYSRQ
;
A
#
# COMPACT_ATOMS: atom_id res chain seq x y z
N MET A 1 4.41 -11.11 10.62
CA MET A 1 5.58 -10.35 10.18
C MET A 1 6.42 -11.27 9.34
N LEU A 2 6.45 -11.09 8.03
CA LEU A 2 7.37 -11.80 7.15
C LEU A 2 8.79 -11.28 7.45
N GLN A 3 9.60 -12.10 8.09
CA GLN A 3 11.02 -11.78 8.26
C GLN A 3 11.70 -11.91 6.91
N ILE A 4 12.23 -10.83 6.39
CA ILE A 4 13.15 -10.86 5.25
C ILE A 4 14.38 -11.65 5.72
N PRO A 5 14.72 -12.79 5.08
CA PRO A 5 15.92 -13.54 5.46
C PRO A 5 17.15 -12.63 5.36
N GLY A 6 17.81 -12.38 6.49
CA GLY A 6 19.01 -11.56 6.56
C GLY A 6 18.81 -10.11 7.03
N GLY A 7 17.55 -9.67 7.27
CA GLY A 7 17.26 -8.30 7.74
C GLY A 7 17.72 -7.19 6.80
N LEU A 8 17.33 -5.97 7.10
CA LEU A 8 17.86 -4.79 6.40
C LEU A 8 19.27 -4.48 6.92
N PRO A 9 20.22 -4.07 6.05
CA PRO A 9 21.53 -3.62 6.49
C PRO A 9 21.35 -2.44 7.46
N LYS A 10 21.97 -2.54 8.64
CA LYS A 10 21.95 -1.45 9.61
C LYS A 10 22.57 -0.20 8.99
N ASN A 11 21.92 0.96 9.17
CA ASN A 11 22.50 2.21 8.74
C ASN A 11 23.83 2.46 9.47
N PRO A 12 24.87 2.94 8.77
CA PRO A 12 26.18 3.23 9.38
C PRO A 12 26.14 4.36 10.40
N GLN A 13 25.15 5.24 10.37
CA GLN A 13 24.93 6.30 11.34
C GLN A 13 23.78 5.96 12.28
N ALA A 14 23.90 6.38 13.54
CA ALA A 14 22.90 6.10 14.57
C ALA A 14 21.56 6.82 14.30
N ASP A 15 21.58 7.95 13.60
CA ASP A 15 20.41 8.73 13.20
C ASP A 15 19.67 8.16 11.97
N GLY A 16 20.22 7.12 11.34
CA GLY A 16 19.63 6.49 10.17
C GLY A 16 19.85 7.23 8.85
N LEU A 17 20.55 8.36 8.84
CA LEU A 17 20.71 9.24 7.67
C LEU A 17 22.02 9.03 6.90
N GLY A 18 22.86 8.10 7.34
CA GLY A 18 24.12 7.79 6.66
C GLY A 18 23.90 7.17 5.28
N TYR A 19 24.84 7.46 4.37
CA TYR A 19 24.87 6.84 3.04
C TYR A 19 24.97 5.32 3.17
N ASN A 20 23.93 4.61 2.73
CA ASN A 20 23.79 3.16 2.88
C ASN A 20 23.27 2.53 1.57
N PRO A 21 24.10 2.51 0.52
CA PRO A 21 23.71 1.99 -0.77
C PRO A 21 23.44 0.48 -0.70
N ARG A 22 22.32 0.04 -1.27
CA ARG A 22 21.93 -1.36 -1.35
C ARG A 22 21.07 -1.63 -2.56
N CYS A 23 21.05 -2.89 -3.01
CA CYS A 23 20.14 -3.30 -4.06
C CYS A 23 18.70 -3.29 -3.56
N LEU A 24 17.78 -2.84 -4.39
CA LEU A 24 16.35 -2.98 -4.15
C LEU A 24 16.00 -4.47 -4.07
N ARG A 25 15.31 -4.86 -3.00
CA ARG A 25 14.82 -6.22 -2.79
C ARG A 25 13.30 -6.19 -2.66
N ARG A 26 12.64 -7.07 -3.37
CA ARG A 26 11.18 -7.28 -3.29
C ARG A 26 10.89 -8.67 -2.78
N ASP A 27 9.76 -8.79 -2.09
CA ASP A 27 9.22 -10.06 -1.60
C ASP A 27 7.75 -10.14 -2.01
N ILE A 28 7.52 -10.57 -3.24
CA ILE A 28 6.20 -10.58 -3.87
C ILE A 28 5.25 -11.52 -3.12
N SER A 29 4.19 -10.95 -2.55
CA SER A 29 3.17 -11.68 -1.82
C SER A 29 1.89 -11.83 -2.62
N LEU A 30 1.59 -13.05 -3.06
CA LEU A 30 0.33 -13.37 -3.72
C LEU A 30 -0.88 -13.22 -2.77
N GLN A 31 -0.69 -13.46 -1.48
CA GLN A 31 -1.73 -13.26 -0.48
C GLN A 31 -2.11 -11.78 -0.36
N ALA A 32 -1.13 -10.88 -0.31
CA ALA A 32 -1.37 -9.45 -0.27
C ALA A 32 -1.97 -8.94 -1.59
N ALA A 33 -1.59 -9.52 -2.72
CA ALA A 33 -2.13 -9.18 -4.03
C ALA A 33 -3.64 -9.39 -4.15
N ASN A 34 -4.21 -10.34 -3.40
CA ASN A 34 -5.66 -10.54 -3.36
C ASN A 34 -6.40 -9.29 -2.86
N ALA A 35 -5.80 -8.51 -1.95
CA ALA A 35 -6.40 -7.26 -1.46
C ALA A 35 -6.43 -6.14 -2.51
N THR A 36 -5.69 -6.28 -3.60
CA THR A 36 -5.65 -5.32 -4.73
C THR A 36 -6.31 -5.86 -6.00
N SER A 37 -7.09 -6.93 -5.88
CA SER A 37 -7.82 -7.51 -7.02
C SER A 37 -8.89 -6.54 -7.54
N ASP A 38 -9.27 -6.69 -8.82
CA ASP A 38 -10.34 -5.90 -9.44
C ASP A 38 -11.64 -5.98 -8.63
N TYR A 39 -11.93 -7.15 -8.07
CA TYR A 39 -13.10 -7.36 -7.21
C TYR A 39 -13.06 -6.45 -5.97
N GLU A 40 -11.93 -6.40 -5.26
CA GLU A 40 -11.78 -5.56 -4.07
C GLU A 40 -11.84 -4.07 -4.41
N VAL A 41 -11.20 -3.63 -5.50
CA VAL A 41 -11.26 -2.24 -5.96
C VAL A 41 -12.67 -1.84 -6.35
N VAL A 42 -13.38 -2.68 -7.09
CA VAL A 42 -14.77 -2.40 -7.50
C VAL A 42 -15.70 -2.35 -6.29
N ASN A 43 -15.56 -3.28 -5.34
CA ASN A 43 -16.36 -3.28 -4.11
C ASN A 43 -16.09 -2.05 -3.25
N LEU A 44 -14.83 -1.67 -3.11
CA LEU A 44 -14.43 -0.47 -2.39
C LEU A 44 -15.15 0.77 -2.96
N ILE A 45 -15.15 0.94 -4.28
CA ILE A 45 -15.77 2.10 -4.95
C ILE A 45 -17.31 2.05 -4.85
N LYS A 46 -17.92 0.87 -4.99
CA LYS A 46 -19.38 0.74 -5.03
C LYS A 46 -20.06 0.80 -3.67
N ASN A 47 -19.44 0.25 -2.64
CA ASN A 47 -20.10 -0.05 -1.37
C ASN A 47 -19.91 1.02 -0.30
N ASN A 48 -19.00 1.96 -0.48
CA ASN A 48 -18.78 3.05 0.45
C ASN A 48 -19.61 4.28 0.05
N LYS A 49 -20.38 4.80 1.01
CA LYS A 49 -21.34 5.89 0.79
C LYS A 49 -20.77 7.28 1.02
N ASP A 50 -19.64 7.36 1.68
CA ASP A 50 -18.95 8.60 2.00
C ASP A 50 -17.44 8.41 1.92
N ILE A 51 -16.73 9.53 1.80
CA ILE A 51 -15.28 9.53 1.62
C ILE A 51 -14.52 9.03 2.86
N ALA A 52 -15.01 9.33 4.06
CA ALA A 52 -14.34 8.92 5.28
C ALA A 52 -14.34 7.39 5.41
N THR A 53 -15.51 6.76 5.17
CA THR A 53 -15.64 5.29 5.15
C THR A 53 -14.80 4.69 4.01
N PHE A 54 -14.85 5.28 2.83
CA PHE A 54 -14.02 4.84 1.70
C PHE A 54 -12.54 4.85 2.07
N GLN A 55 -12.03 5.93 2.63
CA GLN A 55 -10.63 6.05 3.01
C GLN A 55 -10.23 5.06 4.09
N ALA A 56 -11.08 4.84 5.10
CA ALA A 56 -10.81 3.87 6.16
C ALA A 56 -10.66 2.45 5.61
N VAL A 57 -11.62 1.99 4.77
CA VAL A 57 -11.57 0.67 4.15
C VAL A 57 -10.40 0.56 3.19
N TYR A 58 -10.10 1.62 2.45
CA TYR A 58 -9.00 1.68 1.49
C TYR A 58 -7.62 1.51 2.15
N GLN A 59 -7.40 2.14 3.30
CA GLN A 59 -6.16 2.02 4.08
C GLN A 59 -6.02 0.65 4.74
N GLY A 60 -7.12 0.01 5.06
CA GLY A 60 -7.19 -1.28 5.71
C GLY A 60 -7.76 -1.22 7.12
N GLU A 61 -8.62 -2.16 7.40
CA GLU A 61 -9.23 -2.35 8.72
C GLU A 61 -8.61 -3.57 9.40
N PHE A 62 -7.38 -3.45 9.86
CA PHE A 62 -6.59 -4.57 10.39
C PHE A 62 -7.28 -5.31 11.53
N ALA A 63 -8.03 -4.61 12.37
CA ALA A 63 -8.83 -5.23 13.44
C ALA A 63 -9.91 -6.19 12.90
N LYS A 64 -10.34 -6.00 11.64
CA LYS A 64 -11.28 -6.87 10.93
C LYS A 64 -10.59 -7.88 10.00
N GLY A 65 -9.27 -7.91 10.00
CA GLY A 65 -8.49 -8.78 9.12
C GLY A 65 -8.41 -8.30 7.66
N SER A 66 -8.84 -7.07 7.38
CA SER A 66 -8.76 -6.48 6.05
C SER A 66 -7.49 -5.64 5.91
N MET A 67 -6.71 -5.96 4.88
CA MET A 67 -5.48 -5.20 4.57
C MET A 67 -5.78 -3.90 3.81
N GLY A 68 -6.91 -3.84 3.11
CA GLY A 68 -7.26 -2.74 2.22
C GLY A 68 -6.42 -2.71 0.94
N VAL A 69 -6.92 -2.00 -0.05
CA VAL A 69 -6.28 -1.92 -1.37
C VAL A 69 -4.91 -1.23 -1.30
N HIS A 70 -4.82 -0.14 -0.55
CA HIS A 70 -3.57 0.63 -0.41
C HIS A 70 -2.46 -0.19 0.26
N THR A 71 -2.71 -0.62 1.46
CA THR A 71 -1.72 -1.41 2.22
C THR A 71 -1.43 -2.74 1.53
N GLY A 72 -2.46 -3.37 0.94
CA GLY A 72 -2.30 -4.57 0.13
C GLY A 72 -1.31 -4.38 -1.02
N GLY A 73 -1.33 -3.24 -1.71
CA GLY A 73 -0.37 -2.91 -2.76
C GLY A 73 1.07 -2.82 -2.25
N HIS A 74 1.30 -2.14 -1.14
CA HIS A 74 2.63 -2.07 -0.50
C HIS A 74 3.16 -3.46 -0.13
N TYR A 75 2.34 -4.27 0.52
CA TYR A 75 2.74 -5.62 0.91
C TYR A 75 2.77 -6.62 -0.24
N THR A 76 2.10 -6.33 -1.37
CA THR A 76 2.25 -7.11 -2.61
C THR A 76 3.67 -6.98 -3.15
N MET A 77 4.20 -5.76 -3.20
CA MET A 77 5.60 -5.51 -3.59
C MET A 77 6.57 -6.05 -2.53
N GLY A 78 6.22 -5.84 -1.27
CA GLY A 78 6.98 -6.30 -0.12
C GLY A 78 8.43 -5.82 -0.09
N GLY A 79 9.23 -6.55 0.64
CA GLY A 79 10.68 -6.38 0.65
C GLY A 79 11.18 -5.17 1.40
N ASP A 80 12.36 -4.72 1.00
CA ASP A 80 13.16 -3.71 1.69
C ASP A 80 12.51 -2.33 1.71
N ALA A 81 12.08 -1.83 0.54
CA ALA A 81 11.45 -0.52 0.46
C ALA A 81 9.90 -0.63 0.42
N GLY A 82 9.35 -1.56 -0.36
CA GLY A 82 7.91 -1.62 -0.63
C GLY A 82 7.02 -1.75 0.61
N SER A 83 7.46 -2.50 1.62
CA SER A 83 6.74 -2.72 2.87
C SER A 83 7.19 -1.83 4.03
N ASP A 84 8.19 -0.98 3.82
CA ASP A 84 8.65 -0.01 4.82
C ASP A 84 7.89 1.30 4.67
N PHE A 85 7.14 1.67 5.72
CA PHE A 85 6.32 2.87 5.73
C PHE A 85 7.09 4.17 5.45
N PHE A 86 8.34 4.25 5.91
CA PHE A 86 9.17 5.45 5.75
C PHE A 86 10.02 5.44 4.48
N ASN A 87 10.30 4.26 3.94
CA ASN A 87 11.25 4.09 2.84
C ASN A 87 10.58 3.65 1.52
N SER A 88 9.28 3.42 1.52
CA SER A 88 8.56 2.93 0.34
C SER A 88 8.75 3.80 -0.93
N PRO A 89 8.93 5.13 -0.85
CA PRO A 89 9.22 5.94 -2.05
C PRO A 89 10.54 5.62 -2.74
N ALA A 90 11.44 4.87 -2.09
CA ALA A 90 12.68 4.38 -2.71
C ALA A 90 12.45 3.22 -3.69
N ASP A 91 11.28 2.58 -3.66
CA ASP A 91 10.89 1.62 -4.68
C ASP A 91 10.19 2.34 -5.85
N PRO A 92 10.67 2.22 -7.10
CA PRO A 92 10.00 2.81 -8.27
C PRO A 92 8.54 2.41 -8.42
N ALA A 93 8.12 1.24 -7.94
CA ALA A 93 6.73 0.79 -7.97
C ALA A 93 5.81 1.58 -7.03
N PHE A 94 6.36 2.34 -6.08
CA PHE A 94 5.62 3.26 -5.24
C PHE A 94 4.79 4.25 -6.07
N TYR A 95 5.38 4.84 -7.09
CA TYR A 95 4.75 5.91 -7.88
C TYR A 95 3.54 5.43 -8.66
N PRO A 96 3.58 4.38 -9.50
CA PRO A 96 2.39 3.88 -10.19
C PRO A 96 1.34 3.36 -9.21
N HIS A 97 1.72 2.77 -8.07
CA HIS A 97 0.80 2.38 -7.03
C HIS A 97 0.02 3.59 -6.50
N HIS A 98 0.69 4.67 -6.12
CA HIS A 98 0.05 5.88 -5.61
C HIS A 98 -0.72 6.67 -6.68
N VAL A 99 -0.34 6.60 -7.95
CA VAL A 99 -1.14 7.15 -9.05
C VAL A 99 -2.48 6.41 -9.17
N SER A 100 -2.48 5.09 -9.14
CA SER A 100 -3.72 4.31 -9.19
C SER A 100 -4.63 4.57 -7.98
N MET A 101 -4.03 4.86 -6.82
CA MET A 101 -4.75 5.31 -5.63
C MET A 101 -5.52 6.61 -5.87
N ASN A 102 -4.85 7.62 -6.39
CA ASN A 102 -5.47 8.91 -6.68
C ASN A 102 -6.62 8.79 -7.68
N VAL A 103 -6.46 7.95 -8.70
CA VAL A 103 -7.54 7.64 -9.66
C VAL A 103 -8.74 7.03 -8.94
N SER A 104 -8.52 6.02 -8.09
CA SER A 104 -9.60 5.36 -7.34
C SER A 104 -10.34 6.32 -6.40
N ILE A 105 -9.61 7.19 -5.70
CA ILE A 105 -10.19 8.23 -4.82
C ILE A 105 -11.03 9.22 -5.62
N ASN A 106 -10.53 9.70 -6.75
CA ASN A 106 -11.26 10.62 -7.60
C ASN A 106 -12.55 9.99 -8.16
N PHE A 107 -12.50 8.74 -8.59
CA PHE A 107 -13.70 8.00 -9.01
C PHE A 107 -14.71 7.88 -7.87
N ALA A 108 -14.27 7.53 -6.66
CA ALA A 108 -15.14 7.46 -5.50
C ALA A 108 -15.79 8.80 -5.18
N HIS A 109 -15.03 9.90 -5.24
CA HIS A 109 -15.58 11.26 -5.07
C HIS A 109 -16.70 11.54 -6.06
N VAL A 110 -16.44 11.37 -7.35
CA VAL A 110 -17.46 11.63 -8.39
C VAL A 110 -18.71 10.79 -8.15
N LEU A 111 -18.57 9.48 -7.87
CA LEU A 111 -19.71 8.60 -7.67
C LEU A 111 -20.49 8.89 -6.38
N ILE A 112 -19.81 9.25 -5.30
CA ILE A 112 -20.46 9.60 -4.04
C ILE A 112 -21.27 10.89 -4.19
N TYR A 113 -20.68 11.93 -4.79
CA TYR A 113 -21.38 13.20 -5.01
C TYR A 113 -22.52 13.11 -6.04
N SER A 114 -22.40 12.24 -7.03
CA SER A 114 -23.49 12.06 -8.03
C SER A 114 -24.72 11.29 -7.48
N ARG A 115 -24.63 10.72 -6.28
CA ARG A 115 -25.72 10.00 -5.62
C ARG A 115 -26.50 10.84 -4.60
N GLN A 116 -26.07 12.08 -4.36
CA GLN A 116 -26.74 13.05 -3.48
C GLN A 116 -27.72 13.91 -4.29
#